data_ac28e1285ab45d693123ba4f9a968cf7
#
_entry.id   ac28e1285ab45d693123ba4f9a968cf7
#
_cell.length_a   1.000
_cell.length_b   1.000
_cell.length_c   1.000
_cell.angle_alpha   90.00
_cell.angle_beta   90.00
_cell.angle_gamma   90.00
#
_symmetry.space_group_name_H-M   'P 1'
#
loop_
_entity.id
_entity.type
_entity.pdbx_description
1 polymer ?
#
loop_
_entity_poly.entity_id
_entity_poly.type
_entity_poly.pdbx_seq_one_letter_code
_entity_poly.pdbx_strand_id
1 'polypeptide(L)'
;MRQAVDVLAVFDVGALSPRPLRFKVVEQGIKKTVRVTDIKNIEWYGAGGMARVVYDCCTVSEGRRIVYKLLYFYKECRWEIERSACLQNDCVVQN
;
A
#
# COMPACT_ATOMS: atom_id res chain seq x y z
N MET A 1 -3.21 -8.42 9.19
CA MET A 1 -3.84 -7.37 10.01
C MET A 1 -3.94 -6.07 9.23
N ARG A 2 -5.10 -5.45 9.24
CA ARG A 2 -5.34 -4.21 8.48
C ARG A 2 -5.41 -3.03 9.41
N GLN A 3 -4.99 -1.88 8.89
CA GLN A 3 -4.95 -0.64 9.63
C GLN A 3 -5.30 0.50 8.69
N ALA A 4 -6.15 1.41 9.13
CA ALA A 4 -6.45 2.60 8.36
C ALA A 4 -5.22 3.48 8.27
N VAL A 5 -4.96 4.04 7.08
CA VAL A 5 -3.78 4.88 6.87
C VAL A 5 -4.16 6.09 6.03
N ASP A 6 -3.38 7.16 6.22
CA ASP A 6 -3.47 8.33 5.38
C ASP A 6 -2.52 8.15 4.20
N VAL A 7 -3.02 8.41 3.01
CA VAL A 7 -2.24 8.20 1.78
C VAL A 7 -2.30 9.47 0.96
N LEU A 8 -1.14 9.90 0.47
CA LEU A 8 -1.08 10.91 -0.56
C LEU A 8 -1.05 10.19 -1.89
N ALA A 9 -2.04 10.45 -2.73
CA ALA A 9 -2.18 9.75 -4.00
C ALA A 9 -2.52 10.73 -5.10
N VAL A 10 -2.22 10.34 -6.33
CA VAL A 10 -2.52 11.14 -7.52
C VAL A 10 -3.61 10.43 -8.30
N PHE A 11 -4.64 11.19 -8.69
CA PHE A 11 -5.66 10.70 -9.59
C PHE A 11 -5.30 11.16 -10.99
N ASP A 12 -4.52 10.35 -11.69
CA ASP A 12 -4.06 10.68 -13.03
C ASP A 12 -5.24 10.71 -14.00
N VAL A 13 -5.17 11.61 -14.96
CA VAL A 13 -6.21 11.71 -15.98
C VAL A 13 -6.28 10.40 -16.75
N GLY A 14 -7.49 9.85 -16.84
CA GLY A 14 -7.70 8.61 -17.57
C GLY A 14 -7.34 7.34 -16.83
N ALA A 15 -6.77 7.45 -15.65
CA ALA A 15 -6.44 6.27 -14.87
C ALA A 15 -7.69 5.72 -14.19
N LEU A 16 -7.73 4.40 -14.00
CA LEU A 16 -8.87 3.74 -13.38
C LEU A 16 -8.81 3.77 -11.87
N SER A 17 -7.64 4.00 -11.30
CA SER A 17 -7.46 4.03 -9.87
C SER A 17 -6.39 5.05 -9.51
N PRO A 18 -6.41 5.57 -8.27
CA PRO A 18 -5.38 6.52 -7.84
C PRO A 18 -4.04 5.81 -7.69
N ARG A 19 -2.97 6.58 -7.85
CA ARG A 19 -1.60 6.08 -7.74
C ARG A 19 -1.03 6.56 -6.41
N PRO A 20 -0.79 5.64 -5.45
CA PRO A 20 -0.27 6.06 -4.16
C PRO A 20 1.17 6.51 -4.27
N LEU A 21 1.51 7.63 -3.63
CA LEU A 21 2.86 8.18 -3.64
C LEU A 21 3.57 7.94 -2.31
N ARG A 22 2.84 8.12 -1.21
CA ARG A 22 3.39 7.88 0.11
C ARG A 22 2.24 7.74 1.10
N PHE A 23 2.54 7.12 2.22
CA PHE A 23 1.53 6.90 3.25
C PHE A 23 2.18 6.93 4.61
N LYS A 24 1.35 7.07 5.64
CA LYS A 24 1.84 7.13 7.02
C LYS A 24 1.40 5.88 7.75
N VAL A 25 2.35 5.26 8.43
CA VAL A 25 2.07 4.08 9.26
C VAL A 25 2.53 4.38 10.67
N VAL A 26 1.94 3.64 11.61
CA VAL A 26 2.38 3.68 13.00
C VAL A 26 3.03 2.34 13.29
N GLU A 27 4.31 2.36 13.62
CA GLU A 27 5.08 1.17 13.96
C GLU A 27 5.68 1.37 15.32
N GLN A 28 5.33 0.47 16.26
CA GLN A 28 5.85 0.56 17.63
C GLN A 28 5.58 1.93 18.24
N GLY A 29 4.39 2.46 17.98
CA GLY A 29 3.99 3.75 18.52
C GLY A 29 4.56 4.97 17.83
N ILE A 30 5.38 4.78 16.79
CA ILE A 30 6.04 5.88 16.09
C ILE A 30 5.40 6.04 14.72
N LYS A 31 5.01 7.27 14.40
CA LYS A 31 4.52 7.61 13.07
C LYS A 31 5.67 7.67 12.09
N LYS A 32 5.47 7.03 10.95
CA LYS A 32 6.51 6.95 9.94
C LYS A 32 5.89 7.19 8.57
N THR A 33 6.54 8.01 7.77
CA THR A 33 6.12 8.24 6.39
C THR A 33 6.88 7.28 5.49
N VAL A 34 6.13 6.55 4.67
CA VAL A 34 6.70 5.58 3.74
C VAL A 34 6.47 6.09 2.34
N ARG A 35 7.54 6.20 1.55
CA ARG A 35 7.46 6.62 0.15
C ARG A 35 7.37 5.38 -0.72
N VAL A 36 6.42 5.40 -1.65
CA VAL A 36 6.26 4.31 -2.61
C VAL A 36 7.24 4.54 -3.74
N THR A 37 8.21 3.63 -3.89
CA THR A 37 9.20 3.75 -4.97
C THR A 37 8.75 3.00 -6.21
N ASP A 38 7.91 1.98 -6.06
CA ASP A 38 7.47 1.19 -7.18
C ASP A 38 6.17 0.48 -6.80
N ILE A 39 5.34 0.21 -7.78
CA ILE A 39 4.12 -0.57 -7.60
C ILE A 39 4.28 -1.82 -8.44
N LYS A 40 4.34 -2.98 -7.77
CA LYS A 40 4.61 -4.24 -8.42
C LYS A 40 3.38 -4.88 -9.01
N ASN A 41 2.22 -4.66 -8.40
CA ASN A 41 1.02 -5.32 -8.83
C ASN A 41 -0.19 -4.52 -8.39
N ILE A 42 -1.25 -4.57 -9.21
CA ILE A 42 -2.51 -3.91 -8.89
C ILE A 42 -3.62 -4.90 -9.20
N GLU A 43 -4.47 -5.18 -8.21
CA GLU A 43 -5.58 -6.09 -8.37
C GLU A 43 -6.88 -5.44 -7.95
N TRP A 44 -7.94 -5.72 -8.70
CA TRP A 44 -9.26 -5.17 -8.44
C TRP A 44 -10.17 -6.25 -7.88
N TYR A 45 -10.90 -5.89 -6.83
CA TYR A 45 -11.91 -6.75 -6.25
C TYR A 45 -13.22 -5.97 -6.22
N GLY A 46 -14.19 -6.38 -7.04
CA GLY A 46 -15.41 -5.60 -7.20
C GLY A 46 -16.65 -6.22 -6.61
N ALA A 47 -16.59 -7.48 -6.20
CA ALA A 47 -17.78 -8.18 -5.73
C ALA A 47 -17.95 -8.05 -4.23
N GLY A 48 -19.21 -8.15 -3.79
CA GLY A 48 -19.53 -8.08 -2.37
C GLY A 48 -19.39 -6.68 -1.83
N GLY A 49 -19.43 -6.54 -0.55
CA GLY A 49 -19.35 -5.23 0.09
C GLY A 49 -17.95 -4.66 0.26
N MET A 50 -16.97 -5.35 -0.24
CA MET A 50 -15.56 -4.97 -0.01
C MET A 50 -14.87 -4.61 -1.31
N ALA A 51 -15.55 -3.81 -2.14
CA ALA A 51 -14.99 -3.35 -3.41
C ALA A 51 -13.72 -2.54 -3.15
N ARG A 52 -12.62 -2.98 -3.73
CA ARG A 52 -11.33 -2.34 -3.46
C ARG A 52 -10.31 -2.61 -4.55
N VAL A 53 -9.27 -1.80 -4.55
CA VAL A 53 -8.07 -2.00 -5.36
C VAL A 53 -6.93 -2.33 -4.41
N VAL A 54 -6.18 -3.36 -4.70
CA VAL A 54 -5.06 -3.78 -3.88
C VAL A 54 -3.77 -3.52 -4.63
N TYR A 55 -2.85 -2.81 -3.99
CA TYR A 55 -1.57 -2.43 -4.58
C TYR A 55 -0.44 -3.09 -3.79
N ASP A 56 0.45 -3.78 -4.49
CA ASP A 56 1.69 -4.24 -3.87
C ASP A 56 2.73 -3.16 -4.10
N CYS A 57 3.01 -2.40 -3.05
CA CYS A 57 3.88 -1.23 -3.12
C CYS A 57 5.23 -1.55 -2.54
N CYS A 58 6.28 -1.14 -3.22
CA CYS A 58 7.64 -1.30 -2.73
C CYS A 58 8.19 0.01 -2.23
N THR A 59 8.99 -0.07 -1.19
CA THR A 59 9.78 1.04 -0.70
C THR A 59 11.17 0.54 -0.41
N VAL A 60 12.13 1.46 -0.36
CA VAL A 60 13.50 1.12 0.00
C VAL A 60 13.80 1.85 1.31
N SER A 61 14.23 1.11 2.31
CA SER A 61 14.58 1.66 3.60
C SER A 61 15.88 1.02 4.05
N GLU A 62 16.89 1.83 4.31
CA GLU A 62 18.20 1.34 4.76
C GLU A 62 18.76 0.25 3.86
N GLY A 63 18.65 0.47 2.55
CA GLY A 63 19.16 -0.47 1.57
C GLY A 63 18.32 -1.72 1.39
N ARG A 64 17.19 -1.82 2.08
CA ARG A 64 16.31 -2.98 1.98
C ARG A 64 15.04 -2.64 1.23
N ARG A 65 14.58 -3.60 0.45
CA ARG A 65 13.33 -3.47 -0.25
C ARG A 65 12.22 -4.10 0.61
N ILE A 66 11.18 -3.31 0.87
CA ILE A 66 10.07 -3.75 1.70
C ILE A 66 8.79 -3.61 0.87
N VAL A 67 7.93 -4.62 0.93
CA VAL A 67 6.65 -4.58 0.23
C VAL A 67 5.53 -4.38 1.24
N TYR A 68 4.68 -3.43 0.93
CA TYR A 68 3.45 -3.19 1.69
C TYR A 68 2.27 -3.44 0.76
N LYS A 69 1.18 -3.93 1.33
CA LYS A 69 -0.04 -4.10 0.60
C LYS A 69 -0.99 -2.99 0.99
N LEU A 70 -1.29 -2.09 0.05
CA LEU A 70 -2.23 -1.00 0.26
C LEU A 70 -3.56 -1.35 -0.37
N LEU A 71 -4.65 -1.04 0.33
CA LEU A 71 -6.00 -1.29 -0.14
C LEU A 71 -6.72 0.04 -0.24
N TYR A 72 -7.27 0.32 -1.41
CA TYR A 72 -8.09 1.50 -1.61
C TYR A 72 -9.54 1.06 -1.80
N PHE A 73 -10.38 1.43 -0.84
CA PHE A 73 -11.81 1.10 -0.89
C PHE A 73 -12.50 2.24 -1.63
N TYR A 74 -12.67 2.06 -2.93
CA TYR A 74 -13.04 3.18 -3.79
C TYR A 74 -14.46 3.68 -3.57
N LYS A 75 -15.35 2.86 -3.04
CA LYS A 75 -16.70 3.33 -2.73
C LYS A 75 -16.75 4.17 -1.47
N GLU A 76 -15.76 4.06 -0.61
CA GLU A 76 -15.70 4.78 0.65
C GLU A 76 -14.59 5.83 0.67
N CYS A 77 -13.79 5.88 -0.37
CA CYS A 77 -12.69 6.84 -0.50
C CYS A 77 -11.74 6.76 0.70
N ARG A 78 -11.37 5.56 1.10
CA ARG A 78 -10.46 5.38 2.24
C ARG A 78 -9.43 4.31 1.93
N TRP A 79 -8.32 4.36 2.65
CA TRP A 79 -7.20 3.47 2.46
C TRP A 79 -6.93 2.68 3.73
N GLU A 80 -6.45 1.46 3.53
CA GLU A 80 -5.94 0.62 4.60
C GLU A 80 -4.64 0.01 4.16
N ILE A 81 -3.82 -0.37 5.13
CA ILE A 81 -2.61 -1.12 4.87
C ILE A 81 -2.77 -2.50 5.49
N GLU A 82 -2.35 -3.51 4.76
CA GLU A 82 -2.32 -4.87 5.27
C GLU A 82 -0.87 -5.25 5.50
N ARG A 83 -0.56 -5.72 6.67
CA ARG A 83 0.81 -6.02 7.06
C ARG A 83 0.93 -7.48 7.42
N SER A 84 2.05 -8.05 6.99
CA SER A 84 2.38 -9.42 7.28
C SER A 84 3.88 -9.49 7.49
N ALA A 85 4.31 -10.10 8.57
CA ALA A 85 5.73 -10.25 8.83
C ALA A 85 6.41 -11.04 7.73
N CYS A 86 5.71 -12.01 7.17
CA CYS A 86 6.29 -12.85 6.12
C CYS A 86 6.61 -12.06 4.86
N LEU A 87 5.78 -11.09 4.52
CA LEU A 87 6.01 -10.32 3.30
C LEU A 87 7.30 -9.55 3.34
N GLN A 88 7.64 -8.99 4.49
CA GLN A 88 8.85 -8.21 4.59
C GLN A 88 10.09 -9.06 4.43
N ASN A 89 10.07 -10.25 4.99
CA ASN A 89 11.21 -11.15 4.90
C ASN A 89 11.42 -11.62 3.47
N ASP A 90 10.35 -11.95 2.80
CA ASP A 90 10.44 -12.43 1.43
C ASP A 90 11.03 -11.38 0.51
N CYS A 91 10.66 -10.16 0.70
CA CYS A 91 11.17 -9.08 -0.13
C CYS A 91 12.66 -8.88 0.06
N VAL A 92 13.13 -8.98 1.27
CA VAL A 92 14.55 -8.82 1.55
C VAL A 92 15.36 -9.93 0.88
N VAL A 93 14.84 -11.15 0.91
CA VAL A 93 15.57 -12.29 0.36
C VAL A 93 15.73 -12.18 -1.14
N GLN A 94 14.79 -11.60 -1.82
CA GLN A 94 14.79 -11.59 -3.28
C GLN A 94 15.68 -10.52 -3.89
N ASN A 95 16.29 -9.74 -3.09
CA ASN A 95 17.20 -8.72 -3.57
C ASN A 95 18.65 -9.11 -3.38
#